data_c22945a911b39ce06762ef51201d4563
#
_entry.id   c22945a911b39ce06762ef51201d4563
#
_cell.length_a   1.000
_cell.length_b   1.000
_cell.length_c   1.000
_cell.angle_alpha   90.00
_cell.angle_beta   90.00
_cell.angle_gamma   90.00
#
_symmetry.space_group_name_H-M   'P 1'
#
loop_
_entity.id
_entity.type
_entity.pdbx_description
1 polymer ?
#
loop_
_entity_poly.entity_id
_entity_poly.type
_entity_poly.pdbx_seq_one_letter_code
_entity_poly.pdbx_strand_id
1 'polypeptide(L)'
;MRPSRDTSSGLAFERYASIEASIKELGFIINTRPHSKFKAIQRGKHFLGYLLPKHKLYEFVPHYRAFISRKLLPDNMIVLPEKKEAYIFEMKTQSTHGSADEKLQTCDFKIKQYKKLLPNYEVHYIYILNDWFKKPMYKDVREYIKSIDNCNYLWYNDIVDYLRGIL
;
A
#
# COMPACT_ATOMS: atom_id res chain seq x y z
N MET A 1 11.03 -26.39 21.63
CA MET A 1 10.07 -25.28 21.48
C MET A 1 10.80 -24.15 20.73
N ARG A 2 10.49 -23.86 19.46
CA ARG A 2 11.10 -22.74 18.73
C ARG A 2 10.45 -21.45 19.21
N PRO A 3 11.21 -20.41 19.56
CA PRO A 3 10.61 -19.12 19.94
C PRO A 3 9.81 -18.57 18.76
N SER A 4 8.60 -18.10 19.04
CA SER A 4 7.75 -17.40 18.08
C SER A 4 8.52 -16.18 17.55
N ARG A 5 8.70 -16.11 16.21
CA ARG A 5 9.27 -14.96 15.54
C ARG A 5 8.49 -13.71 15.91
N ASP A 6 9.21 -12.73 16.36
CA ASP A 6 8.72 -11.47 16.90
C ASP A 6 7.86 -10.71 15.86
N THR A 7 6.55 -10.94 15.92
CA THR A 7 5.55 -10.18 15.16
C THR A 7 5.36 -8.76 15.71
N SER A 8 5.95 -8.47 16.89
CA SER A 8 5.82 -7.17 17.56
C SER A 8 6.51 -6.05 16.80
N SER A 9 7.66 -6.31 16.14
CA SER A 9 8.38 -5.32 15.36
C SER A 9 7.64 -4.93 14.05
N GLY A 10 6.97 -5.88 13.41
CA GLY A 10 6.15 -5.64 12.23
C GLY A 10 4.92 -4.79 12.55
N LEU A 11 4.21 -5.11 13.63
CA LEU A 11 3.04 -4.35 14.08
C LEU A 11 3.40 -2.94 14.56
N ALA A 12 4.56 -2.76 15.21
CA ALA A 12 5.06 -1.44 15.59
C ALA A 12 5.37 -0.60 14.36
N PHE A 13 6.01 -1.18 13.34
CA PHE A 13 6.30 -0.48 12.09
C PHE A 13 5.02 -0.13 11.32
N GLU A 14 4.03 -1.03 11.24
CA GLU A 14 2.74 -0.75 10.62
C GLU A 14 2.00 0.41 11.30
N ARG A 15 2.12 0.55 12.62
CA ARG A 15 1.57 1.71 13.36
C ARG A 15 2.32 3.00 13.06
N TYR A 16 3.63 2.95 12.94
CA TYR A 16 4.48 4.11 12.62
C TYR A 16 4.30 4.58 11.18
N ALA A 17 4.20 3.64 10.24
CA ALA A 17 4.03 3.92 8.82
C ALA A 17 2.55 3.97 8.40
N SER A 18 1.66 4.40 9.30
CA SER A 18 0.22 4.44 9.04
C SER A 18 -0.12 5.45 7.95
N ILE A 19 -0.59 4.95 6.81
CA ILE A 19 -1.11 5.78 5.71
C ILE A 19 -2.24 6.70 6.19
N GLU A 20 -3.13 6.19 7.03
CA GLU A 20 -4.23 6.98 7.60
C GLU A 20 -3.72 8.13 8.46
N ALA A 21 -2.73 7.88 9.33
CA ALA A 21 -2.13 8.92 10.16
C ALA A 21 -1.44 9.99 9.32
N SER A 22 -0.70 9.59 8.28
CA SER A 22 -0.02 10.50 7.36
C SER A 22 -1.00 11.37 6.55
N ILE A 23 -2.14 10.81 6.14
CA ILE A 23 -3.21 11.57 5.49
C ILE A 23 -3.78 12.63 6.43
N LYS A 24 -4.01 12.27 7.70
CA LYS A 24 -4.51 13.21 8.73
C LYS A 24 -3.48 14.30 9.05
N GLU A 25 -2.19 13.95 9.09
CA GLU A 25 -1.09 14.91 9.30
C GLU A 25 -1.07 15.99 8.21
N LEU A 26 -1.41 15.64 6.98
CA LEU A 26 -1.55 16.58 5.86
C LEU A 26 -2.80 17.48 5.95
N GLY A 27 -3.62 17.34 6.99
CA GLY A 27 -4.83 18.11 7.19
C GLY A 27 -6.06 17.60 6.45
N PHE A 28 -5.97 16.39 5.84
CA PHE A 28 -7.15 15.76 5.25
C PHE A 28 -8.03 15.10 6.31
N ILE A 29 -9.33 15.05 6.04
CA ILE A 29 -10.31 14.42 6.89
C ILE A 29 -10.57 13.01 6.38
N ILE A 30 -10.53 12.03 7.28
CA ILE A 30 -10.95 10.66 6.98
C ILE A 30 -12.25 10.39 7.71
N ASN A 31 -13.35 10.28 6.96
CA ASN A 31 -14.69 10.06 7.49
C ASN A 31 -15.15 8.63 7.19
N THR A 32 -15.57 7.92 8.24
CA THR A 32 -16.41 6.74 8.09
C THR A 32 -17.85 7.20 8.22
N ARG A 33 -18.55 7.39 7.11
CA ARG A 33 -19.98 7.73 7.13
C ARG A 33 -20.79 6.55 7.66
N PRO A 34 -21.85 6.73 8.46
CA PRO A 34 -22.63 5.63 9.06
C PRO A 34 -23.16 4.60 8.05
N HIS A 35 -23.38 5.00 6.81
CA HIS A 35 -23.85 4.13 5.72
C HIS A 35 -22.79 3.85 4.64
N SER A 36 -21.56 4.32 4.83
CA SER A 36 -20.45 4.06 3.89
C SER A 36 -19.64 2.89 4.38
N LYS A 37 -19.47 1.89 3.51
CA LYS A 37 -18.59 0.74 3.76
C LYS A 37 -17.11 1.14 3.78
N PHE A 38 -16.76 2.35 3.34
CA PHE A 38 -15.39 2.80 3.07
C PHE A 38 -15.06 4.07 3.82
N LYS A 39 -13.79 4.22 4.18
CA LYS A 39 -13.24 5.47 4.69
C LYS A 39 -13.06 6.45 3.53
N ALA A 40 -13.75 7.58 3.56
CA ALA A 40 -13.62 8.64 2.58
C ALA A 40 -12.50 9.61 2.97
N ILE A 41 -11.65 9.99 2.02
CA ILE A 41 -10.63 11.03 2.15
C ILE A 41 -11.22 12.33 1.62
N GLN A 42 -11.16 13.40 2.41
CA GLN A 42 -11.75 14.71 2.08
C GLN A 42 -10.79 15.86 2.42
N ARG A 43 -10.85 16.92 1.59
CA ARG A 43 -10.27 18.23 1.90
C ARG A 43 -11.43 19.21 2.15
N GLY A 44 -11.69 19.51 3.42
CA GLY A 44 -12.90 20.24 3.79
C GLY A 44 -14.16 19.46 3.42
N LYS A 45 -14.99 20.02 2.53
CA LYS A 45 -16.21 19.35 2.01
C LYS A 45 -15.96 18.58 0.71
N HIS A 46 -14.78 18.73 0.09
CA HIS A 46 -14.46 18.12 -1.20
C HIS A 46 -14.00 16.67 -0.99
N PHE A 47 -14.69 15.74 -1.64
CA PHE A 47 -14.34 14.32 -1.67
C PHE A 47 -13.17 14.09 -2.66
N LEU A 48 -12.15 13.38 -2.22
CA LEU A 48 -10.98 13.02 -3.05
C LEU A 48 -10.98 11.54 -3.43
N GLY A 49 -11.32 10.67 -2.50
CA GLY A 49 -11.25 9.25 -2.73
C GLY A 49 -11.51 8.40 -1.50
N TYR A 50 -11.10 7.14 -1.58
CA TYR A 50 -11.30 6.14 -0.54
C TYR A 50 -9.97 5.61 -0.03
N LEU A 51 -9.93 5.33 1.28
CA LEU A 51 -8.88 4.53 1.92
C LEU A 51 -9.44 3.13 2.20
N LEU A 52 -8.85 2.11 1.58
CA LEU A 52 -9.32 0.73 1.60
C LEU A 52 -8.24 -0.20 2.18
N PRO A 53 -8.22 -0.45 3.50
CA PRO A 53 -7.28 -1.40 4.08
C PRO A 53 -7.73 -2.84 3.84
N LYS A 54 -6.78 -3.73 3.53
CA LYS A 54 -6.93 -5.19 3.48
C LYS A 54 -8.20 -5.66 2.72
N HIS A 55 -9.15 -6.26 3.43
CA HIS A 55 -10.36 -6.84 2.84
C HIS A 55 -11.33 -5.82 2.22
N LYS A 56 -11.22 -4.54 2.54
CA LYS A 56 -12.11 -3.50 2.02
C LYS A 56 -12.02 -3.35 0.50
N LEU A 57 -10.87 -3.71 -0.10
CA LEU A 57 -10.75 -3.82 -1.55
C LEU A 57 -11.84 -4.73 -2.16
N TYR A 58 -12.17 -5.84 -1.51
CA TYR A 58 -13.14 -6.82 -2.07
C TYR A 58 -14.60 -6.48 -1.77
N GLU A 59 -14.83 -5.52 -0.91
CA GLU A 59 -16.14 -4.86 -0.82
C GLU A 59 -16.28 -3.79 -1.93
N PHE A 60 -15.15 -3.17 -2.33
CA PHE A 60 -15.09 -2.24 -3.46
C PHE A 60 -15.17 -2.97 -4.82
N VAL A 61 -14.55 -4.16 -4.94
CA VAL A 61 -14.59 -5.03 -6.13
C VAL A 61 -15.24 -6.38 -5.75
N PRO A 62 -16.58 -6.43 -5.59
CA PRO A 62 -17.25 -7.64 -5.08
C PRO A 62 -17.14 -8.84 -6.01
N HIS A 63 -17.02 -8.62 -7.33
CA HIS A 63 -16.91 -9.66 -8.33
C HIS A 63 -15.46 -10.04 -8.69
N TYR A 64 -14.52 -9.90 -7.73
CA TYR A 64 -13.09 -10.11 -7.95
C TYR A 64 -12.74 -11.44 -8.62
N ARG A 65 -13.55 -12.51 -8.41
CA ARG A 65 -13.33 -13.84 -9.00
C ARG A 65 -13.45 -13.87 -10.52
N ALA A 66 -14.09 -12.88 -11.13
CA ALA A 66 -14.11 -12.71 -12.57
C ALA A 66 -12.75 -12.25 -13.14
N PHE A 67 -11.88 -11.71 -12.29
CA PHE A 67 -10.63 -11.10 -12.69
C PHE A 67 -9.39 -11.85 -12.20
N ILE A 68 -9.43 -12.35 -10.96
CA ILE A 68 -8.31 -13.05 -10.33
C ILE A 68 -8.78 -14.28 -9.55
N SER A 69 -7.94 -15.31 -9.51
CA SER A 69 -8.26 -16.59 -8.84
C SER A 69 -8.15 -16.55 -7.32
N ARG A 70 -7.30 -15.66 -6.78
CA ARG A 70 -7.01 -15.57 -5.34
C ARG A 70 -6.93 -14.10 -4.90
N LYS A 71 -7.53 -13.80 -3.75
CA LYS A 71 -7.44 -12.48 -3.11
C LYS A 71 -6.00 -12.12 -2.76
N LEU A 72 -5.57 -10.91 -3.13
CA LEU A 72 -4.41 -10.23 -2.59
C LEU A 72 -4.90 -9.26 -1.53
N LEU A 73 -4.22 -9.18 -0.40
CA LEU A 73 -4.59 -8.30 0.70
C LEU A 73 -3.55 -7.18 0.84
N PRO A 74 -3.79 -6.00 0.25
CA PRO A 74 -2.90 -4.87 0.44
C PRO A 74 -2.95 -4.38 1.88
N ASP A 75 -1.85 -3.90 2.43
CA ASP A 75 -1.87 -3.29 3.76
C ASP A 75 -2.78 -2.06 3.74
N ASN A 76 -2.65 -1.22 2.73
CA ASN A 76 -3.55 -0.12 2.43
C ASN A 76 -3.68 0.11 0.92
N MET A 77 -4.81 0.68 0.51
CA MET A 77 -5.02 1.19 -0.84
C MET A 77 -5.75 2.53 -0.79
N ILE A 78 -5.30 3.47 -1.62
CA ILE A 78 -6.01 4.71 -1.90
C ILE A 78 -6.58 4.61 -3.31
N VAL A 79 -7.87 4.92 -3.46
CA VAL A 79 -8.53 5.02 -4.77
C VAL A 79 -8.99 6.45 -4.96
N LEU A 80 -8.56 7.08 -6.04
CA LEU A 80 -8.90 8.44 -6.44
C LEU A 80 -9.79 8.41 -7.70
N PRO A 81 -11.12 8.34 -7.57
CA PRO A 81 -12.01 8.10 -8.71
C PRO A 81 -11.97 9.19 -9.78
N GLU A 82 -11.84 10.46 -9.38
CA GLU A 82 -11.78 11.59 -10.33
C GLU A 82 -10.50 11.55 -11.18
N LYS A 83 -9.38 11.16 -10.57
CA LYS A 83 -8.09 10.99 -11.27
C LYS A 83 -8.00 9.67 -12.04
N LYS A 84 -8.88 8.70 -11.73
CA LYS A 84 -8.81 7.31 -12.19
C LYS A 84 -7.49 6.64 -11.81
N GLU A 85 -7.00 6.90 -10.61
CA GLU A 85 -5.76 6.36 -10.07
C GLU A 85 -6.03 5.52 -8.82
N ALA A 86 -5.24 4.46 -8.64
CA ALA A 86 -5.27 3.60 -7.45
C ALA A 86 -3.84 3.33 -6.98
N TYR A 87 -3.58 3.56 -5.71
CA TYR A 87 -2.26 3.42 -5.08
C TYR A 87 -2.31 2.32 -4.04
N ILE A 88 -1.57 1.23 -4.29
CA ILE A 88 -1.44 0.11 -3.37
C ILE A 88 -0.17 0.29 -2.55
N PHE A 89 -0.31 0.28 -1.23
CA PHE A 89 0.80 0.38 -0.29
C PHE A 89 1.00 -0.96 0.41
N GLU A 90 2.21 -1.46 0.35
CA GLU A 90 2.63 -2.71 0.97
C GLU A 90 3.85 -2.44 1.85
N MET A 91 3.72 -2.66 3.15
CA MET A 91 4.79 -2.43 4.12
C MET A 91 5.70 -3.64 4.20
N LYS A 92 7.01 -3.41 4.16
CA LYS A 92 8.03 -4.44 4.38
C LYS A 92 9.06 -3.95 5.36
N THR A 93 9.21 -4.70 6.41
CA THR A 93 10.19 -4.45 7.46
C THR A 93 11.01 -5.70 7.71
N GLN A 94 12.27 -5.51 7.99
CA GLN A 94 13.20 -6.55 8.39
C GLN A 94 14.19 -5.97 9.41
N SER A 95 14.63 -6.77 10.35
CA SER A 95 15.65 -6.41 11.35
C SER A 95 16.79 -7.42 11.43
N THR A 96 16.57 -8.63 10.90
CA THR A 96 17.54 -9.73 10.79
C THR A 96 17.39 -10.39 9.43
N HIS A 97 18.33 -11.25 9.03
CA HIS A 97 18.19 -12.01 7.80
C HIS A 97 16.92 -12.86 7.80
N GLY A 98 16.14 -12.80 6.72
CA GLY A 98 14.85 -13.47 6.58
C GLY A 98 14.33 -13.39 5.15
N SER A 99 13.09 -13.83 4.93
CA SER A 99 12.46 -13.96 3.61
C SER A 99 11.74 -12.69 3.12
N ALA A 100 11.91 -11.56 3.78
CA ALA A 100 11.20 -10.33 3.37
C ALA A 100 11.75 -9.79 2.04
N ASP A 101 13.04 -9.95 1.78
CA ASP A 101 13.71 -9.58 0.53
C ASP A 101 13.16 -10.36 -0.67
N GLU A 102 12.91 -11.67 -0.53
CA GLU A 102 12.27 -12.49 -1.58
C GLU A 102 10.88 -11.96 -1.95
N LYS A 103 10.13 -11.43 -0.97
CA LYS A 103 8.80 -10.86 -1.20
C LYS A 103 8.83 -9.54 -1.98
N LEU A 104 9.96 -8.82 -1.99
CA LEU A 104 10.14 -7.62 -2.80
C LEU A 104 10.22 -7.92 -4.30
N GLN A 105 10.60 -9.16 -4.65
CA GLN A 105 10.74 -9.62 -6.04
C GLN A 105 9.38 -9.95 -6.69
N THR A 106 8.27 -9.81 -5.97
CA THR A 106 6.92 -10.21 -6.44
C THR A 106 6.09 -9.05 -6.97
N CYS A 107 6.63 -7.84 -7.06
CA CYS A 107 5.86 -6.64 -7.42
C CYS A 107 5.26 -6.71 -8.82
N ASP A 108 5.98 -7.25 -9.82
CA ASP A 108 5.48 -7.38 -11.20
C ASP A 108 4.22 -8.26 -11.27
N PHE A 109 4.21 -9.41 -10.60
CA PHE A 109 3.01 -10.24 -10.52
C PHE A 109 1.87 -9.52 -9.81
N LYS A 110 2.15 -8.90 -8.66
CA LYS A 110 1.13 -8.24 -7.84
C LYS A 110 0.48 -7.06 -8.56
N ILE A 111 1.27 -6.18 -9.18
CA ILE A 111 0.71 -5.04 -9.90
C ILE A 111 -0.16 -5.50 -11.08
N LYS A 112 0.24 -6.54 -11.79
CA LYS A 112 -0.57 -7.13 -12.87
C LYS A 112 -1.92 -7.66 -12.36
N GLN A 113 -1.95 -8.27 -11.17
CA GLN A 113 -3.20 -8.72 -10.56
C GLN A 113 -4.10 -7.55 -10.15
N TYR A 114 -3.54 -6.50 -9.56
CA TYR A 114 -4.31 -5.30 -9.19
C TYR A 114 -4.83 -4.55 -10.43
N LYS A 115 -4.07 -4.49 -11.51
CA LYS A 115 -4.55 -3.92 -12.80
C LYS A 115 -5.76 -4.70 -13.36
N LYS A 116 -5.79 -6.02 -13.20
CA LYS A 116 -6.98 -6.82 -13.56
C LYS A 116 -8.19 -6.50 -12.69
N LEU A 117 -8.00 -6.28 -11.39
CA LEU A 117 -9.07 -5.93 -10.46
C LEU A 117 -9.64 -4.53 -10.71
N LEU A 118 -8.82 -3.62 -11.21
CA LEU A 118 -9.13 -2.20 -11.36
C LEU A 118 -8.86 -1.73 -12.80
N PRO A 119 -9.54 -2.31 -13.81
CA PRO A 119 -9.22 -2.09 -15.23
C PRO A 119 -9.42 -0.63 -15.70
N ASN A 120 -10.22 0.15 -14.95
CA ASN A 120 -10.51 1.55 -15.27
C ASN A 120 -9.62 2.55 -14.52
N TYR A 121 -8.61 2.04 -13.79
CA TYR A 121 -7.69 2.85 -12.99
C TYR A 121 -6.26 2.64 -13.45
N GLU A 122 -5.47 3.71 -13.41
CA GLU A 122 -4.03 3.60 -13.41
C GLU A 122 -3.58 3.13 -12.02
N VAL A 123 -2.99 1.94 -11.97
CA VAL A 123 -2.62 1.28 -10.72
C VAL A 123 -1.14 1.48 -10.44
N HIS A 124 -0.83 1.99 -9.25
CA HIS A 124 0.53 2.15 -8.72
C HIS A 124 0.74 1.19 -7.54
N TYR A 125 1.88 0.52 -7.50
CA TYR A 125 2.25 -0.42 -6.44
C TYR A 125 3.50 0.06 -5.73
N ILE A 126 3.37 0.38 -4.44
CA ILE A 126 4.40 1.05 -3.67
C ILE A 126 4.76 0.22 -2.43
N TYR A 127 6.02 -0.19 -2.35
CA TYR A 127 6.56 -0.71 -1.10
C TYR A 127 6.93 0.43 -0.15
N ILE A 128 6.60 0.27 1.13
CA ILE A 128 7.11 1.12 2.21
C ILE A 128 8.14 0.31 2.97
N LEU A 129 9.39 0.75 2.92
CA LEU A 129 10.55 0.02 3.42
C LEU A 129 11.13 0.70 4.66
N ASN A 130 11.59 -0.12 5.63
CA ASN A 130 12.41 0.37 6.71
C ASN A 130 13.89 0.47 6.32
N ASP A 131 14.71 1.06 7.18
CA ASP A 131 16.13 1.34 6.90
C ASP A 131 17.00 0.08 6.69
N TRP A 132 16.53 -1.09 7.08
CA TRP A 132 17.23 -2.36 6.79
C TRP A 132 17.50 -2.53 5.31
N PHE A 133 16.55 -2.15 4.47
CA PHE A 133 16.65 -2.29 3.01
C PHE A 133 17.50 -1.21 2.33
N LYS A 134 18.11 -0.27 3.08
CA LYS A 134 19.12 0.67 2.59
C LYS A 134 20.48 -0.01 2.37
N LYS A 135 20.72 -1.17 3.00
CA LYS A 135 21.98 -1.92 2.89
C LYS A 135 22.33 -2.20 1.43
N PRO A 136 23.66 -2.21 1.08
CA PRO A 136 24.11 -2.41 -0.30
C PRO A 136 23.61 -3.70 -0.94
N MET A 137 23.48 -4.78 -0.18
CA MET A 137 22.99 -6.07 -0.66
C MET A 137 21.57 -6.04 -1.24
N TYR A 138 20.77 -5.02 -0.95
CA TYR A 138 19.43 -4.84 -1.49
C TYR A 138 19.37 -3.89 -2.69
N LYS A 139 20.53 -3.45 -3.22
CA LYS A 139 20.59 -2.51 -4.34
C LYS A 139 19.86 -3.07 -5.56
N ASP A 140 20.17 -4.29 -5.95
CA ASP A 140 19.61 -4.90 -7.17
C ASP A 140 18.09 -5.07 -7.09
N VAL A 141 17.56 -5.50 -5.95
CA VAL A 141 16.09 -5.63 -5.78
C VAL A 141 15.39 -4.27 -5.78
N ARG A 142 16.03 -3.21 -5.24
CA ARG A 142 15.48 -1.85 -5.32
C ARG A 142 15.47 -1.32 -6.75
N GLU A 143 16.52 -1.57 -7.53
CA GLU A 143 16.59 -1.23 -8.95
C GLU A 143 15.56 -2.01 -9.76
N TYR A 144 15.38 -3.30 -9.46
CA TYR A 144 14.36 -4.14 -10.06
C TYR A 144 12.95 -3.55 -9.83
N ILE A 145 12.60 -3.19 -8.58
CA ILE A 145 11.30 -2.60 -8.29
C ILE A 145 11.04 -1.36 -9.16
N LYS A 146 12.03 -0.47 -9.29
CA LYS A 146 11.92 0.75 -10.09
C LYS A 146 11.89 0.49 -11.61
N SER A 147 12.36 -0.67 -12.05
CA SER A 147 12.31 -1.06 -13.47
C SER A 147 10.94 -1.56 -13.91
N ILE A 148 10.03 -1.84 -12.98
CA ILE A 148 8.66 -2.29 -13.28
C ILE A 148 7.74 -1.08 -13.35
N ASP A 149 7.01 -0.95 -14.44
CA ASP A 149 6.07 0.16 -14.69
C ASP A 149 5.06 0.30 -13.54
N ASN A 150 4.97 1.52 -13.01
CA ASN A 150 4.10 1.89 -11.89
C ASN A 150 4.41 1.15 -10.57
N CYS A 151 5.59 0.53 -10.45
CA CYS A 151 6.12 0.02 -9.19
C CYS A 151 7.16 0.98 -8.63
N ASN A 152 7.15 1.18 -7.32
CA ASN A 152 8.15 1.99 -6.63
C ASN A 152 8.31 1.53 -5.18
N TYR A 153 9.28 2.11 -4.50
CA TYR A 153 9.39 2.01 -3.05
C TYR A 153 9.62 3.39 -2.44
N LEU A 154 9.20 3.54 -1.20
CA LEU A 154 9.43 4.71 -0.36
C LEU A 154 10.08 4.26 0.93
N TRP A 155 10.93 5.11 1.48
CA TRP A 155 11.28 4.99 2.89
C TRP A 155 10.11 5.49 3.73
N TYR A 156 9.95 4.93 4.93
CA TYR A 156 8.81 5.30 5.77
C TYR A 156 8.71 6.80 6.09
N ASN A 157 9.86 7.50 6.13
CA ASN A 157 9.91 8.96 6.34
C ASN A 157 9.38 9.77 5.16
N ASP A 158 9.30 9.18 3.97
CA ASP A 158 8.91 9.88 2.74
C ASP A 158 7.40 9.76 2.46
N ILE A 159 6.65 9.04 3.31
CA ILE A 159 5.22 8.76 3.09
C ILE A 159 4.40 10.05 3.00
N VAL A 160 4.61 11.00 3.94
CA VAL A 160 3.84 12.25 4.00
C VAL A 160 4.05 13.09 2.75
N ASP A 161 5.30 13.23 2.30
CA ASP A 161 5.62 13.99 1.09
C ASP A 161 5.08 13.33 -0.17
N TYR A 162 5.15 12.01 -0.25
CA TYR A 162 4.55 11.25 -1.35
C TYR A 162 3.03 11.43 -1.39
N LEU A 163 2.35 11.30 -0.25
CA LEU A 163 0.90 11.49 -0.17
C LEU A 163 0.47 12.91 -0.52
N ARG A 164 1.27 13.92 -0.14
CA ARG A 164 1.04 15.33 -0.54
C ARG A 164 1.05 15.49 -2.06
N GLY A 165 1.88 14.73 -2.75
CA GLY A 165 1.97 14.77 -4.22
C GLY A 165 0.81 14.13 -4.95
N ILE A 166 0.15 13.13 -4.36
CA ILE A 166 -0.93 12.39 -5.00
C ILE A 166 -2.34 12.85 -4.60
N LEU A 167 -2.51 13.40 -3.38
CA LEU A 167 -3.79 13.93 -2.86
C LEU A 167 -3.97 15.39 -3.19
#